data_dfc036f94538079d2f0e33cac609e533
#
_entry.id   dfc036f94538079d2f0e33cac609e533
#
_cell.length_a   1.000
_cell.length_b   1.000
_cell.length_c   1.000
_cell.angle_alpha   90.00
_cell.angle_beta   90.00
_cell.angle_gamma   90.00
#
_symmetry.space_group_name_H-M   'P 1'
#
loop_
_entity.id
_entity.type
_entity.pdbx_description
1 polymer ?
#
loop_
_entity_poly.entity_id
_entity_poly.type
_entity_poly.pdbx_seq_one_letter_code
_entity_poly.pdbx_strand_id
1 'polypeptide(L)'
;MLGFYNYTMFLTYLSLVSASTGIVVALSGAGHPFIGMFFMLFSGLCDAFDGKVARLKKDRSETENKFGIQIDSLSDVVAFGVLPTCIGAALVRRSEFFNFEGEGWGLIFAIICYTVMALYVLAGMIRLAYFNVTEEERQKTEGNKVRKCYMGLPITSASIIFPAVLLVVYIFQQFMKLDLWYALLLIVVQVWDAINDPLIGSI
;
A
#
# COMPACT_ATOMS: atom_id res chain seq x y z
N MET A 1 -27.61 -9.60 -8.74
CA MET A 1 -26.30 -9.55 -8.04
C MET A 1 -25.45 -8.53 -8.75
N LEU A 2 -24.88 -7.57 -8.02
CA LEU A 2 -24.01 -6.55 -8.57
C LEU A 2 -22.57 -7.08 -8.52
N GLY A 3 -21.92 -7.25 -9.70
CA GLY A 3 -20.52 -7.67 -9.84
C GLY A 3 -20.32 -8.99 -10.58
N PHE A 4 -19.05 -9.25 -10.92
CA PHE A 4 -18.60 -10.47 -11.57
C PHE A 4 -17.91 -11.38 -10.53
N TYR A 5 -18.50 -12.53 -10.25
CA TYR A 5 -17.98 -13.49 -9.24
C TYR A 5 -17.27 -14.66 -9.93
N ASN A 6 -16.15 -14.37 -10.57
CA ASN A 6 -15.35 -15.38 -11.24
C ASN A 6 -14.16 -15.80 -10.39
N TYR A 7 -13.69 -17.04 -10.57
CA TYR A 7 -12.52 -17.57 -9.88
C TYR A 7 -11.26 -16.69 -10.05
N THR A 8 -11.20 -15.90 -11.14
CA THR A 8 -10.08 -15.01 -11.44
C THR A 8 -10.04 -13.75 -10.55
N MET A 9 -11.15 -13.38 -9.92
CA MET A 9 -11.26 -12.25 -8.99
C MET A 9 -11.24 -12.70 -7.52
N PHE A 10 -11.22 -14.03 -7.29
CA PHE A 10 -11.26 -14.58 -5.94
C PHE A 10 -10.03 -14.15 -5.11
N LEU A 11 -8.85 -14.13 -5.72
CA LEU A 11 -7.62 -13.70 -5.06
C LEU A 11 -7.64 -12.21 -4.71
N THR A 12 -8.16 -11.37 -5.60
CA THR A 12 -8.34 -9.92 -5.35
C THR A 12 -9.28 -9.68 -4.17
N TYR A 13 -10.42 -10.41 -4.11
CA TYR A 13 -11.33 -10.32 -2.97
C TYR A 13 -10.68 -10.84 -1.67
N LEU A 14 -9.91 -11.91 -1.74
CA LEU A 14 -9.17 -12.45 -0.60
C LEU A 14 -8.11 -11.47 -0.10
N SER A 15 -7.40 -10.81 -1.01
CA SER A 15 -6.45 -9.72 -0.72
C SER A 15 -7.16 -8.59 0.02
N LEU A 16 -8.30 -8.12 -0.49
CA LEU A 16 -9.07 -7.04 0.12
C LEU A 16 -9.59 -7.40 1.53
N VAL A 17 -10.12 -8.61 1.70
CA VAL A 17 -10.58 -9.11 3.02
C VAL A 17 -9.40 -9.19 3.99
N SER A 18 -8.26 -9.71 3.55
CA SER A 18 -7.03 -9.75 4.35
C SER A 18 -6.60 -8.35 4.77
N ALA A 19 -6.51 -7.42 3.83
CA ALA A 19 -6.13 -6.04 4.10
C ALA A 19 -7.09 -5.35 5.10
N SER A 20 -8.40 -5.51 4.89
CA SER A 20 -9.42 -4.96 5.79
C SER A 20 -9.31 -5.55 7.20
N THR A 21 -9.09 -6.85 7.32
CA THR A 21 -8.85 -7.51 8.60
C THR A 21 -7.58 -6.97 9.27
N GLY A 22 -6.51 -6.81 8.49
CA GLY A 22 -5.26 -6.22 8.96
C GLY A 22 -5.42 -4.81 9.51
N ILE A 23 -6.23 -3.97 8.86
CA ILE A 23 -6.58 -2.61 9.33
C ILE A 23 -7.28 -2.68 10.68
N VAL A 24 -8.34 -3.49 10.80
CA VAL A 24 -9.08 -3.63 12.04
C VAL A 24 -8.19 -4.11 13.17
N VAL A 25 -7.36 -5.11 12.92
CA VAL A 25 -6.44 -5.66 13.92
C VAL A 25 -5.37 -4.65 14.32
N ALA A 26 -4.78 -3.92 13.36
CA ALA A 26 -3.77 -2.90 13.65
C ALA A 26 -4.32 -1.75 14.51
N LEU A 27 -5.58 -1.35 14.25
CA LEU A 27 -6.23 -0.23 14.95
C LEU A 27 -6.90 -0.63 16.26
N SER A 28 -7.16 -1.93 16.49
CA SER A 28 -7.76 -2.39 17.74
C SER A 28 -6.83 -2.16 18.92
N GLY A 29 -7.37 -1.76 20.07
CA GLY A 29 -6.58 -1.46 21.27
C GLY A 29 -5.77 -2.65 21.80
N ALA A 30 -6.24 -3.89 21.56
CA ALA A 30 -5.55 -5.14 21.88
C ALA A 30 -4.68 -5.66 20.72
N GLY A 31 -4.79 -5.04 19.51
CA GLY A 31 -4.12 -5.48 18.31
C GLY A 31 -2.63 -5.16 18.32
N HIS A 32 -1.84 -6.07 17.78
CA HIS A 32 -0.42 -5.87 17.62
C HIS A 32 -0.14 -5.38 16.17
N PRO A 33 0.57 -4.27 15.95
CA PRO A 33 0.87 -3.77 14.60
C PRO A 33 1.59 -4.82 13.73
N PHE A 34 2.38 -5.70 14.34
CA PHE A 34 3.04 -6.82 13.64
C PHE A 34 2.06 -7.85 13.05
N ILE A 35 0.87 -8.02 13.64
CA ILE A 35 -0.16 -8.87 13.05
C ILE A 35 -0.73 -8.20 11.79
N GLY A 36 -0.90 -6.87 11.80
CA GLY A 36 -1.27 -6.10 10.61
C GLY A 36 -0.29 -6.31 9.44
N MET A 37 1.03 -6.37 9.75
CA MET A 37 2.05 -6.67 8.73
C MET A 37 1.89 -8.07 8.11
N PHE A 38 1.54 -9.07 8.90
CA PHE A 38 1.27 -10.41 8.37
C PHE A 38 0.14 -10.37 7.33
N PHE A 39 -0.95 -9.65 7.64
CA PHE A 39 -2.06 -9.47 6.70
C PHE A 39 -1.64 -8.69 5.45
N MET A 40 -0.75 -7.71 5.58
CA MET A 40 -0.22 -6.97 4.43
C MET A 40 0.65 -7.85 3.53
N LEU A 41 1.52 -8.68 4.10
CA LEU A 41 2.32 -9.67 3.35
C LEU A 41 1.42 -10.67 2.63
N PHE A 42 0.40 -11.19 3.31
CA PHE A 42 -0.54 -12.12 2.72
C PHE A 42 -1.34 -11.47 1.58
N SER A 43 -1.76 -10.22 1.75
CA SER A 43 -2.42 -9.45 0.68
C SER A 43 -1.52 -9.27 -0.52
N GLY A 44 -0.23 -8.92 -0.33
CA GLY A 44 0.75 -8.83 -1.40
C GLY A 44 1.03 -10.16 -2.11
N LEU A 45 0.96 -11.25 -1.37
CA LEU A 45 1.07 -12.59 -1.96
C LEU A 45 -0.14 -12.90 -2.86
N CYS A 46 -1.36 -12.60 -2.40
CA CYS A 46 -2.58 -12.76 -3.19
C CYS A 46 -2.51 -11.93 -4.47
N ASP A 47 -2.10 -10.66 -4.39
CA ASP A 47 -1.92 -9.76 -5.52
C ASP A 47 -0.88 -10.30 -6.54
N ALA A 48 0.25 -10.81 -6.07
CA ALA A 48 1.28 -11.38 -6.95
C ALA A 48 0.78 -12.59 -7.77
N PHE A 49 -0.25 -13.28 -7.29
CA PHE A 49 -0.82 -14.44 -7.96
C PHE A 49 -2.07 -14.12 -8.79
N ASP A 50 -2.86 -13.10 -8.44
CA ASP A 50 -4.12 -12.80 -9.11
C ASP A 50 -3.92 -12.41 -10.58
N GLY A 51 -2.90 -11.60 -10.89
CA GLY A 51 -2.52 -11.27 -12.26
C GLY A 51 -2.11 -12.49 -13.11
N LYS A 52 -1.57 -13.56 -12.49
CA LYS A 52 -1.27 -14.81 -13.18
C LYS A 52 -2.55 -15.60 -13.44
N VAL A 53 -3.41 -15.71 -12.44
CA VAL A 53 -4.72 -16.39 -12.54
C VAL A 53 -5.63 -15.66 -13.52
N ALA A 54 -5.61 -14.33 -13.51
CA ALA A 54 -6.36 -13.51 -14.45
C ALA A 54 -6.03 -13.82 -15.92
N ARG A 55 -4.75 -14.06 -16.24
CA ARG A 55 -4.28 -14.37 -17.60
C ARG A 55 -4.63 -15.79 -18.07
N LEU A 56 -5.00 -16.70 -17.19
CA LEU A 56 -5.42 -18.07 -17.57
C LEU A 56 -6.79 -18.08 -18.26
N LYS A 57 -7.66 -17.11 -17.98
CA LYS A 57 -8.98 -17.01 -18.59
C LYS A 57 -8.91 -16.22 -19.90
N LYS A 58 -8.98 -16.90 -21.06
CA LYS A 58 -8.90 -16.26 -22.39
C LYS A 58 -10.22 -15.61 -22.83
N ASP A 59 -11.36 -16.15 -22.41
CA ASP A 59 -12.70 -15.70 -22.82
C ASP A 59 -13.31 -14.74 -21.78
N ARG A 60 -12.78 -13.52 -21.71
CA ARG A 60 -13.35 -12.44 -20.87
C ARG A 60 -14.10 -11.45 -21.73
N SER A 61 -15.30 -11.04 -21.29
CA SER A 61 -15.96 -9.89 -21.87
C SER A 61 -15.16 -8.60 -21.56
N GLU A 62 -15.27 -7.60 -22.43
CA GLU A 62 -14.62 -6.30 -22.22
C GLU A 62 -15.03 -5.65 -20.88
N THR A 63 -16.31 -5.77 -20.53
CA THR A 63 -16.85 -5.27 -19.25
C THR A 63 -16.27 -6.00 -18.06
N GLU A 64 -16.12 -7.33 -18.15
CA GLU A 64 -15.49 -8.14 -17.09
C GLU A 64 -14.01 -7.78 -16.89
N ASN A 65 -13.31 -7.52 -18.00
CA ASN A 65 -11.90 -7.11 -17.93
C ASN A 65 -11.75 -5.73 -17.29
N LYS A 66 -12.55 -4.74 -17.70
CA LYS A 66 -12.54 -3.40 -17.09
C LYS A 66 -12.92 -3.43 -15.61
N PHE A 67 -13.92 -4.24 -15.24
CA PHE A 67 -14.29 -4.42 -13.84
C PHE A 67 -13.14 -5.03 -13.02
N GLY A 68 -12.46 -6.05 -13.56
CA GLY A 68 -11.30 -6.67 -12.92
C GLY A 68 -10.20 -5.67 -12.62
N ILE A 69 -9.81 -4.85 -13.60
CA ILE A 69 -8.78 -3.80 -13.42
C ILE A 69 -9.19 -2.79 -12.33
N GLN A 70 -10.47 -2.39 -12.29
CA GLN A 70 -10.94 -1.42 -11.31
C GLN A 70 -10.94 -1.99 -9.88
N ILE A 71 -11.45 -3.21 -9.69
CA ILE A 71 -11.52 -3.83 -8.36
C ILE A 71 -10.12 -4.16 -7.82
N ASP A 72 -9.21 -4.56 -8.70
CA ASP A 72 -7.80 -4.79 -8.39
C ASP A 72 -7.14 -3.50 -7.89
N SER A 73 -7.27 -2.42 -8.64
CA SER A 73 -6.74 -1.11 -8.26
C SER A 73 -7.31 -0.58 -6.93
N LEU A 74 -8.61 -0.79 -6.67
CA LEU A 74 -9.24 -0.41 -5.41
C LEU A 74 -8.71 -1.26 -4.24
N SER A 75 -8.53 -2.57 -4.47
CA SER A 75 -7.93 -3.48 -3.50
C SER A 75 -6.50 -3.07 -3.15
N ASP A 76 -5.70 -2.70 -4.14
CA ASP A 76 -4.32 -2.24 -3.98
C ASP A 76 -4.22 -0.97 -3.12
N VAL A 77 -5.10 -0.01 -3.34
CA VAL A 77 -5.15 1.20 -2.49
C VAL A 77 -5.41 0.85 -1.04
N VAL A 78 -6.32 -0.09 -0.77
CA VAL A 78 -6.62 -0.51 0.61
C VAL A 78 -5.45 -1.29 1.20
N ALA A 79 -4.89 -2.24 0.45
CA ALA A 79 -3.85 -3.15 0.94
C ALA A 79 -2.49 -2.47 1.11
N PHE A 80 -2.11 -1.60 0.18
CA PHE A 80 -0.75 -1.01 0.11
C PHE A 80 -0.72 0.51 0.34
N GLY A 81 -1.88 1.15 0.35
CA GLY A 81 -2.04 2.54 0.75
C GLY A 81 -2.53 2.66 2.20
N VAL A 82 -3.72 2.17 2.49
CA VAL A 82 -4.40 2.40 3.78
C VAL A 82 -3.83 1.52 4.90
N LEU A 83 -3.65 0.21 4.66
CA LEU A 83 -3.18 -0.71 5.70
C LEU A 83 -1.81 -0.31 6.29
N PRO A 84 -0.76 0.01 5.50
CA PRO A 84 0.52 0.44 6.07
C PRO A 84 0.41 1.74 6.87
N THR A 85 -0.46 2.68 6.49
CA THR A 85 -0.69 3.90 7.28
C THR A 85 -1.39 3.59 8.60
N CYS A 86 -2.32 2.65 8.63
CA CYS A 86 -2.96 2.20 9.86
C CYS A 86 -1.97 1.50 10.81
N ILE A 87 -1.05 0.69 10.26
CA ILE A 87 0.04 0.08 11.03
C ILE A 87 0.95 1.18 11.59
N GLY A 88 1.35 2.15 10.77
CA GLY A 88 2.15 3.30 11.18
C GLY A 88 1.47 4.12 12.28
N ALA A 89 0.17 4.41 12.13
CA ALA A 89 -0.62 5.11 13.14
C ALA A 89 -0.71 4.35 14.48
N ALA A 90 -0.79 3.02 14.42
CA ALA A 90 -0.76 2.17 15.62
C ALA A 90 0.60 2.20 16.31
N LEU A 91 1.70 2.25 15.55
CA LEU A 91 3.06 2.38 16.08
C LEU A 91 3.29 3.76 16.71
N VAL A 92 2.87 4.84 16.04
CA VAL A 92 2.96 6.21 16.58
C VAL A 92 2.23 6.30 17.92
N ARG A 93 1.01 5.76 18.02
CA ARG A 93 0.23 5.75 19.27
C ARG A 93 0.88 4.97 20.41
N ARG A 94 1.73 3.99 20.10
CA ARG A 94 2.45 3.18 21.10
C ARG A 94 3.82 3.74 21.47
N SER A 95 4.31 4.73 20.73
CA SER A 95 5.60 5.35 21.03
C SER A 95 5.54 6.18 22.32
N GLU A 96 6.62 6.15 23.09
CA GLU A 96 6.76 6.97 24.32
C GLU A 96 6.70 8.48 24.01
N PHE A 97 7.01 8.88 22.77
CA PHE A 97 6.88 10.26 22.29
C PHE A 97 5.44 10.78 22.33
N PHE A 98 4.43 9.90 22.31
CA PHE A 98 3.03 10.29 22.42
C PHE A 98 2.59 10.53 23.87
N ASN A 99 3.32 9.97 24.82
CA ASN A 99 3.04 10.07 26.26
C ASN A 99 3.70 11.29 26.93
N PHE A 100 4.16 12.28 26.15
CA PHE A 100 4.60 13.56 26.69
C PHE A 100 3.38 14.32 27.26
N GLU A 101 2.94 13.88 28.47
CA GLU A 101 1.97 14.59 29.29
C GLU A 101 2.60 15.92 29.73
N GLY A 102 2.17 17.01 29.11
CA GLY A 102 2.45 18.34 29.64
C GLY A 102 2.81 19.44 28.65
N GLU A 103 3.35 19.16 27.51
CA GLU A 103 3.69 20.17 26.53
C GLU A 103 3.07 19.82 25.19
N GLY A 104 2.28 20.70 24.55
CA GLY A 104 1.53 20.48 23.30
C GLY A 104 2.33 19.94 22.08
N TRP A 105 3.61 19.65 22.25
CA TRP A 105 4.52 19.08 21.25
C TRP A 105 4.13 17.68 20.78
N GLY A 106 3.63 16.81 21.67
CA GLY A 106 3.18 15.46 21.32
C GLY A 106 2.01 15.48 20.33
N LEU A 107 1.07 16.41 20.52
CA LEU A 107 -0.06 16.60 19.62
C LEU A 107 0.39 17.11 18.24
N ILE A 108 1.31 18.09 18.21
CA ILE A 108 1.87 18.64 16.97
C ILE A 108 2.58 17.54 16.18
N PHE A 109 3.41 16.75 16.84
CA PHE A 109 4.11 15.62 16.23
C PHE A 109 3.13 14.59 15.63
N ALA A 110 2.08 14.23 16.38
CA ALA A 110 1.04 13.32 15.90
C ALA A 110 0.33 13.85 14.66
N ILE A 111 -0.04 15.14 14.65
CA ILE A 111 -0.68 15.77 13.49
C ILE A 111 0.24 15.72 12.26
N ILE A 112 1.53 16.00 12.44
CA ILE A 112 2.51 15.92 11.36
C ILE A 112 2.57 14.48 10.82
N CYS A 113 2.73 13.48 11.69
CA CYS A 113 2.76 12.07 11.27
C CYS A 113 1.51 11.65 10.51
N TYR A 114 0.32 11.97 11.01
CA TYR A 114 -0.94 11.63 10.35
C TYR A 114 -1.12 12.37 9.02
N THR A 115 -0.65 13.62 8.92
CA THR A 115 -0.67 14.37 7.67
C THR A 115 0.23 13.71 6.63
N VAL A 116 1.44 13.31 7.00
CA VAL A 116 2.36 12.59 6.11
C VAL A 116 1.75 11.25 5.66
N MET A 117 1.13 10.51 6.56
CA MET A 117 0.43 9.26 6.22
C MET A 117 -0.73 9.49 5.23
N ALA A 118 -1.49 10.57 5.41
CA ALA A 118 -2.57 10.94 4.47
C ALA A 118 -2.01 11.31 3.09
N LEU A 119 -0.91 12.07 3.05
CA LEU A 119 -0.22 12.40 1.79
C LEU A 119 0.34 11.14 1.09
N TYR A 120 0.79 10.15 1.86
CA TYR A 120 1.20 8.86 1.32
C TYR A 120 0.06 8.17 0.58
N VAL A 121 -1.10 8.02 1.21
CA VAL A 121 -2.27 7.41 0.55
C VAL A 121 -2.65 8.17 -0.70
N LEU A 122 -2.69 9.51 -0.63
CA LEU A 122 -3.03 10.37 -1.76
C LEU A 122 -2.04 10.18 -2.93
N ALA A 123 -0.74 10.21 -2.66
CA ALA A 123 0.28 10.00 -3.68
C ALA A 123 0.17 8.62 -4.34
N GLY A 124 -0.06 7.57 -3.53
CA GLY A 124 -0.28 6.20 -4.02
C GLY A 124 -1.52 6.11 -4.93
N MET A 125 -2.62 6.76 -4.55
CA MET A 125 -3.86 6.81 -5.36
C MET A 125 -3.64 7.53 -6.69
N ILE A 126 -3.03 8.71 -6.66
CA ILE A 126 -2.74 9.51 -7.87
C ILE A 126 -1.88 8.69 -8.84
N ARG A 127 -0.83 8.08 -8.33
CA ARG A 127 0.07 7.25 -9.13
C ARG A 127 -0.64 6.06 -9.76
N LEU A 128 -1.45 5.34 -8.99
CA LEU A 128 -2.18 4.18 -9.49
C LEU A 128 -3.21 4.57 -10.55
N ALA A 129 -3.94 5.68 -10.35
CA ALA A 129 -4.87 6.23 -11.33
C ALA A 129 -4.14 6.62 -12.63
N TYR A 130 -3.01 7.32 -12.52
CA TYR A 130 -2.20 7.70 -13.67
C TYR A 130 -1.70 6.48 -14.45
N PHE A 131 -1.20 5.46 -13.73
CA PHE A 131 -0.73 4.22 -14.34
C PHE A 131 -1.86 3.52 -15.13
N ASN A 132 -3.06 3.43 -14.57
CA ASN A 132 -4.20 2.79 -15.20
C ASN A 132 -4.62 3.51 -16.50
N VAL A 133 -4.69 4.84 -16.47
CA VAL A 133 -5.03 5.65 -17.64
C VAL A 133 -3.97 5.50 -18.74
N THR A 134 -2.71 5.62 -18.38
CA THR A 134 -1.58 5.50 -19.33
C THR A 134 -1.52 4.10 -19.94
N GLU A 135 -1.81 3.06 -19.16
CA GLU A 135 -1.82 1.67 -19.66
C GLU A 135 -2.99 1.44 -20.61
N GLU A 136 -4.16 2.01 -20.33
CA GLU A 136 -5.32 1.93 -21.23
C GLU A 136 -5.04 2.63 -22.58
N GLU A 137 -4.43 3.82 -22.57
CA GLU A 137 -4.03 4.54 -23.77
C GLU A 137 -2.99 3.77 -24.58
N ARG A 138 -2.00 3.19 -23.90
CA ARG A 138 -0.97 2.38 -24.53
C ARG A 138 -1.56 1.14 -25.21
N GLN A 139 -2.48 0.44 -24.55
CA GLN A 139 -3.15 -0.73 -25.12
C GLN A 139 -3.95 -0.37 -26.38
N LYS A 140 -4.54 0.82 -26.44
CA LYS A 140 -5.25 1.32 -27.63
C LYS A 140 -4.29 1.61 -28.79
N THR A 141 -3.07 2.08 -28.50
CA THR A 141 -2.10 2.56 -29.52
C THR A 141 -1.14 1.46 -29.99
N GLU A 142 -0.62 0.65 -29.07
CA GLU A 142 0.43 -0.34 -29.35
C GLU A 142 -0.06 -1.80 -29.32
N GLY A 143 -1.33 -2.02 -28.94
CA GLY A 143 -1.89 -3.36 -28.72
C GLY A 143 -1.29 -4.04 -27.49
N ASN A 144 -1.52 -5.35 -27.37
CA ASN A 144 -1.13 -6.17 -26.19
C ASN A 144 0.38 -6.46 -26.09
N LYS A 145 1.26 -5.52 -26.48
CA LYS A 145 2.71 -5.69 -26.30
C LYS A 145 3.09 -5.51 -24.83
N VAL A 146 3.93 -6.42 -24.33
CA VAL A 146 4.46 -6.35 -22.96
C VAL A 146 5.29 -5.08 -22.78
N ARG A 147 5.04 -4.32 -21.71
CA ARG A 147 5.80 -3.12 -21.36
C ARG A 147 7.27 -3.50 -21.09
N LYS A 148 8.21 -2.84 -21.78
CA LYS A 148 9.65 -3.12 -21.63
C LYS A 148 10.26 -2.44 -20.40
N CYS A 149 9.69 -1.34 -19.92
CA CYS A 149 10.16 -0.62 -18.73
C CYS A 149 8.99 -0.15 -17.90
N TYR A 150 9.06 -0.36 -16.58
CA TYR A 150 8.18 0.25 -15.61
C TYR A 150 8.78 1.59 -15.16
N MET A 151 7.97 2.64 -15.13
CA MET A 151 8.37 3.91 -14.51
C MET A 151 8.05 3.84 -13.00
N GLY A 152 9.10 3.84 -12.17
CA GLY A 152 9.00 3.84 -10.72
C GLY A 152 8.60 2.51 -10.08
N LEU A 153 8.60 2.46 -8.75
CA LEU A 153 8.23 1.28 -7.96
C LEU A 153 6.70 1.09 -7.95
N PRO A 154 6.18 -0.10 -8.28
CA PRO A 154 4.74 -0.36 -8.15
C PRO A 154 4.28 -0.21 -6.69
N ILE A 155 3.03 0.22 -6.47
CA ILE A 155 2.47 0.38 -5.11
C ILE A 155 2.51 -0.93 -4.32
N THR A 156 2.40 -2.06 -5.01
CA THR A 156 2.48 -3.42 -4.45
C THR A 156 3.84 -3.74 -3.83
N SER A 157 4.91 -3.02 -4.25
CA SER A 157 6.24 -3.17 -3.61
C SER A 157 6.23 -2.77 -2.13
N ALA A 158 5.27 -1.97 -1.70
CA ALA A 158 5.05 -1.63 -0.30
C ALA A 158 4.83 -2.88 0.57
N SER A 159 4.19 -3.93 0.02
CA SER A 159 3.96 -5.19 0.73
C SER A 159 5.23 -5.91 1.19
N ILE A 160 6.36 -5.62 0.55
CA ILE A 160 7.67 -6.20 0.90
C ILE A 160 8.51 -5.17 1.66
N ILE A 161 8.53 -3.92 1.20
CA ILE A 161 9.39 -2.87 1.75
C ILE A 161 8.99 -2.56 3.20
N PHE A 162 7.70 -2.33 3.48
CA PHE A 162 7.27 -1.98 4.83
C PHE A 162 7.52 -3.09 5.87
N PRO A 163 7.16 -4.36 5.64
CA PRO A 163 7.51 -5.43 6.57
C PRO A 163 9.02 -5.61 6.74
N ALA A 164 9.81 -5.48 5.68
CA ALA A 164 11.27 -5.57 5.78
C ALA A 164 11.85 -4.44 6.64
N VAL A 165 11.39 -3.21 6.43
CA VAL A 165 11.80 -2.06 7.23
C VAL A 165 11.38 -2.23 8.69
N LEU A 166 10.14 -2.66 8.95
CA LEU A 166 9.68 -2.91 10.32
C LEU A 166 10.44 -4.05 11.00
N LEU A 167 10.81 -5.08 10.25
CA LEU A 167 11.66 -6.16 10.77
C LEU A 167 13.04 -5.62 11.20
N VAL A 168 13.66 -4.80 10.35
CA VAL A 168 14.94 -4.15 10.66
C VAL A 168 14.80 -3.24 11.88
N VAL A 169 13.75 -2.41 11.93
CA VAL A 169 13.48 -1.54 13.09
C VAL A 169 13.26 -2.37 14.35
N TYR A 170 12.50 -3.46 14.28
CA TYR A 170 12.28 -4.37 15.41
C TYR A 170 13.59 -4.98 15.92
N ILE A 171 14.46 -5.43 15.03
CA ILE A 171 15.80 -5.93 15.39
C ILE A 171 16.63 -4.83 16.05
N PHE A 172 16.60 -3.61 15.48
CA PHE A 172 17.30 -2.46 16.07
C PHE A 172 16.73 -2.04 17.43
N GLN A 173 15.42 -2.11 17.64
CA GLN A 173 14.77 -1.83 18.93
C GLN A 173 15.20 -2.81 20.02
N GLN A 174 15.35 -4.09 19.67
CA GLN A 174 15.91 -5.08 20.60
C GLN A 174 17.34 -4.74 21.05
N PHE A 175 18.11 -4.07 20.19
CA PHE A 175 19.49 -3.69 20.47
C PHE A 175 19.67 -2.27 21.03
N MET A 176 18.77 -1.30 20.69
CA MET A 176 19.03 0.14 20.94
C MET A 176 17.84 0.98 21.46
N LYS A 177 16.65 0.44 21.71
CA LYS A 177 15.44 1.18 22.16
C LYS A 177 15.08 2.41 21.30
N LEU A 178 15.07 2.29 19.99
CA LEU A 178 14.85 3.42 19.07
C LEU A 178 13.53 3.32 18.30
N ASP A 179 12.45 3.88 18.86
CA ASP A 179 11.09 3.86 18.26
C ASP A 179 10.85 4.90 17.15
N LEU A 180 11.74 5.89 17.02
CA LEU A 180 11.53 7.08 16.19
C LEU A 180 11.80 6.88 14.68
N TRP A 181 12.60 5.89 14.30
CA TRP A 181 13.14 5.77 12.94
C TRP A 181 12.13 5.26 11.89
N TYR A 182 11.07 4.60 12.31
CA TYR A 182 10.09 4.06 11.37
C TYR A 182 9.29 5.14 10.63
N ALA A 183 8.80 6.13 11.36
CA ALA A 183 8.09 7.26 10.73
C ALA A 183 8.99 8.06 9.79
N LEU A 184 10.26 8.28 10.19
CA LEU A 184 11.26 8.95 9.36
C LEU A 184 11.58 8.16 8.09
N LEU A 185 11.65 6.84 8.16
CA LEU A 185 11.98 5.99 7.02
C LEU A 185 10.82 5.88 6.02
N LEU A 186 9.57 5.89 6.50
CA LEU A 186 8.38 6.04 5.67
C LEU A 186 8.44 7.34 4.85
N ILE A 187 8.83 8.44 5.50
CA ILE A 187 8.98 9.75 4.86
C ILE A 187 10.11 9.71 3.80
N VAL A 188 11.25 9.13 4.13
CA VAL A 188 12.43 9.09 3.24
C VAL A 188 12.15 8.28 1.98
N VAL A 189 11.55 7.10 2.10
CA VAL A 189 11.23 6.25 0.94
C VAL A 189 10.24 6.95 0.00
N GLN A 190 9.27 7.68 0.54
CA GLN A 190 8.27 8.38 -0.24
C GLN A 190 8.80 9.66 -0.89
N VAL A 191 9.58 10.45 -0.16
CA VAL A 191 10.20 11.65 -0.70
C VAL A 191 11.22 11.26 -1.79
N TRP A 192 11.94 10.14 -1.61
CA TRP A 192 12.84 9.61 -2.62
C TRP A 192 12.11 9.20 -3.90
N ASP A 193 10.98 8.49 -3.79
CA ASP A 193 10.15 8.11 -4.94
C ASP A 193 9.53 9.34 -5.61
N ALA A 194 9.09 10.33 -4.84
CA ALA A 194 8.53 11.56 -5.39
C ALA A 194 9.58 12.41 -6.11
N ILE A 195 10.83 12.47 -5.63
CA ILE A 195 11.92 13.25 -6.23
C ILE A 195 12.46 12.57 -7.49
N ASN A 196 12.52 11.23 -7.51
CA ASN A 196 13.04 10.48 -8.66
C ASN A 196 11.96 10.11 -9.69
N ASP A 197 10.72 10.55 -9.51
CA ASP A 197 9.67 10.38 -10.51
C ASP A 197 9.95 11.37 -11.68
N PRO A 198 10.26 10.86 -12.90
CA PRO A 198 10.59 11.71 -14.05
C PRO A 198 9.43 12.62 -14.50
N LEU A 199 8.25 12.48 -13.91
CA LEU A 199 7.07 13.29 -14.21
C LEU A 199 7.09 14.68 -13.54
N ILE A 200 7.83 14.88 -12.44
CA ILE A 200 7.97 16.18 -11.78
C ILE A 200 8.95 17.10 -12.52
N GLY A 201 9.86 16.53 -13.31
CA GLY A 201 10.84 17.30 -14.11
C GLY A 201 10.34 17.76 -15.48
N SER A 202 9.07 17.51 -15.84
CA SER A 202 8.48 17.83 -17.16
C SER A 202 7.28 18.80 -17.13
N ILE A 203 7.11 19.53 -16.00
CA ILE A 203 6.11 20.63 -15.90
C ILE A 203 6.84 21.99 -15.97
#